data_f01914a3d9abeb9a8210ffebfa0fab6d
#
_entry.id   f01914a3d9abeb9a8210ffebfa0fab6d
#
_cell.length_a   1.000
_cell.length_b   1.000
_cell.length_c   1.000
_cell.angle_alpha   90.00
_cell.angle_beta   90.00
_cell.angle_gamma   90.00
#
_symmetry.space_group_name_H-M   'P 1'
#
loop_
_entity.id
_entity.type
_entity.pdbx_description
1 polymer ?
#
loop_
_entity_poly.entity_id
_entity_poly.type
_entity_poly.pdbx_seq_one_letter_code
_entity_poly.pdbx_strand_id
1 'polypeptide(L)'
;MDLNKERYIILEIIPTKVSGGDVAQLSALKINGIKLEDRFDYRLDKNKIKIPDILNMTNYDNDSFKYVKTTKALMKNFKKFIGDLPLLIIDNSYTRNYLEEFDNKKESIFKYLNLVMSDDVFDRLVNKYNLEASNYLVDLLYEAIIKEI
;
A
#
# COMPACT_ATOMS: atom_id res chain seq x y z
N MET A 1 -12.46 2.13 16.60
CA MET A 1 -12.14 0.79 16.05
C MET A 1 -10.91 0.25 16.76
N ASP A 2 -10.97 -0.96 17.25
CA ASP A 2 -9.85 -1.60 17.95
C ASP A 2 -9.10 -2.51 16.97
N LEU A 3 -8.00 -2.01 16.41
CA LEU A 3 -7.19 -2.73 15.43
C LEU A 3 -6.62 -4.05 15.97
N ASN A 4 -6.47 -4.18 17.27
CA ASN A 4 -6.05 -5.44 17.90
C ASN A 4 -6.97 -6.62 17.56
N LYS A 5 -8.22 -6.35 17.24
CA LYS A 5 -9.26 -7.35 17.00
C LYS A 5 -9.70 -7.44 15.56
N GLU A 6 -9.08 -6.64 14.68
CA GLU A 6 -9.51 -6.54 13.28
C GLU A 6 -8.57 -7.30 12.37
N ARG A 7 -9.13 -7.79 11.25
CA ARG A 7 -8.33 -8.21 10.09
C ARG A 7 -8.43 -7.13 9.04
N TYR A 8 -7.30 -6.75 8.48
CA TYR A 8 -7.22 -5.66 7.51
C TYR A 8 -5.98 -5.77 6.66
N ILE A 9 -5.94 -4.95 5.61
CA ILE A 9 -4.82 -4.85 4.69
C ILE A 9 -4.19 -3.48 4.84
N ILE A 10 -2.88 -3.43 5.05
CA ILE A 10 -2.10 -2.20 4.94
C ILE A 10 -1.60 -2.13 3.49
N LEU A 11 -1.81 -1.01 2.82
CA LEU A 11 -1.57 -0.88 1.38
C LEU A 11 -0.81 0.39 1.02
N GLU A 12 0.16 0.24 0.12
CA GLU A 12 0.75 1.32 -0.63
C GLU A 12 0.71 1.02 -2.13
N ILE A 13 0.29 2.00 -2.91
CA ILE A 13 0.36 1.97 -4.38
C ILE A 13 1.23 3.14 -4.85
N ILE A 14 2.23 2.85 -5.68
CA ILE A 14 3.02 3.85 -6.39
C ILE A 14 2.62 3.76 -7.87
N PRO A 15 1.94 4.78 -8.42
CA PRO A 15 1.55 4.77 -9.83
C PRO A 15 2.71 5.18 -10.74
N THR A 16 2.60 4.87 -12.02
CA THR A 16 3.60 5.30 -13.01
C THR A 16 3.54 6.78 -13.35
N LYS A 17 2.40 7.43 -13.06
CA LYS A 17 2.16 8.87 -13.25
C LYS A 17 1.36 9.41 -12.09
N VAL A 18 1.34 10.73 -11.93
CA VAL A 18 0.54 11.39 -10.90
C VAL A 18 -0.96 11.16 -11.11
N SER A 19 -1.41 11.06 -12.36
CA SER A 19 -2.82 10.81 -12.72
C SER A 19 -2.91 9.91 -13.94
N GLY A 20 -3.85 8.97 -13.93
CA GLY A 20 -4.19 8.11 -15.07
C GLY A 20 -3.13 7.11 -15.47
N GLY A 21 -2.20 6.78 -14.58
CA GLY A 21 -1.13 5.85 -14.88
C GLY A 21 -1.44 4.39 -14.56
N ASP A 22 -0.48 3.55 -14.86
CA ASP A 22 -0.43 2.16 -14.41
C ASP A 22 0.11 2.10 -12.97
N VAL A 23 0.14 0.90 -12.40
CA VAL A 23 0.77 0.68 -11.10
C VAL A 23 2.24 0.36 -11.30
N ALA A 24 3.13 1.22 -10.78
CA ALA A 24 4.56 0.95 -10.77
C ALA A 24 4.92 -0.09 -9.71
N GLN A 25 4.37 0.07 -8.51
CA GLN A 25 4.60 -0.84 -7.39
C GLN A 25 3.36 -0.90 -6.50
N LEU A 26 3.02 -2.09 -6.04
CA LEU A 26 1.99 -2.31 -5.03
C LEU A 26 2.57 -3.19 -3.94
N SER A 27 2.52 -2.70 -2.72
CA SER A 27 2.92 -3.45 -1.53
C SER A 27 1.75 -3.51 -0.57
N ALA A 28 1.45 -4.69 -0.07
CA ALA A 28 0.35 -4.88 0.87
C ALA A 28 0.71 -5.91 1.95
N LEU A 29 0.23 -5.67 3.15
CA LEU A 29 0.36 -6.59 4.27
C LEU A 29 -1.03 -7.01 4.74
N LYS A 30 -1.22 -8.29 4.94
CA LYS A 30 -2.45 -8.83 5.53
C LYS A 30 -2.22 -9.02 7.02
N ILE A 31 -2.99 -8.30 7.83
CA ILE A 31 -2.82 -8.26 9.29
C ILE A 31 -4.04 -8.84 9.97
N ASN A 32 -3.80 -9.62 11.02
CA ASN A 32 -4.82 -10.11 11.94
C ASN A 32 -4.47 -9.64 13.34
N GLY A 33 -5.11 -8.56 13.78
CA GLY A 33 -4.75 -7.91 15.04
C GLY A 33 -3.37 -7.31 14.99
N ILE A 34 -2.42 -7.93 15.65
CA ILE A 34 -1.01 -7.52 15.62
C ILE A 34 -0.13 -8.48 14.80
N LYS A 35 -0.73 -9.54 14.24
CA LYS A 35 0.00 -10.58 13.54
C LYS A 35 0.01 -10.34 12.04
N LEU A 36 1.20 -10.34 11.44
CA LEU A 36 1.36 -10.37 10.00
C LEU A 36 1.06 -11.77 9.47
N GLU A 37 -0.01 -11.91 8.69
CA GLU A 37 -0.40 -13.18 8.09
C GLU A 37 0.25 -13.43 6.73
N ASP A 38 0.33 -12.38 5.88
CA ASP A 38 0.81 -12.54 4.51
C ASP A 38 1.25 -11.21 3.91
N ARG A 39 2.03 -11.29 2.84
CA ARG A 39 2.52 -10.15 2.07
C ARG A 39 2.16 -10.29 0.60
N PHE A 40 2.03 -9.12 -0.05
CA PHE A 40 1.80 -9.02 -1.48
C PHE A 40 2.66 -7.89 -2.02
N ASP A 41 3.80 -8.23 -2.67
CA ASP A 41 4.75 -7.25 -3.21
C ASP A 41 4.90 -7.49 -4.71
N TYR A 42 4.40 -6.54 -5.51
CA TYR A 42 4.47 -6.61 -6.97
C TYR A 42 4.93 -5.28 -7.54
N ARG A 43 5.64 -5.35 -8.65
CA ARG A 43 6.06 -4.17 -9.38
C ARG A 43 6.04 -4.39 -10.88
N LEU A 44 5.90 -3.30 -11.60
CA LEU A 44 6.06 -3.26 -13.04
C LEU A 44 7.54 -3.33 -13.38
N ASP A 45 7.89 -3.86 -14.57
CA ASP A 45 9.26 -3.82 -15.07
C ASP A 45 9.76 -2.36 -15.04
N LYS A 46 10.95 -2.15 -14.45
CA LYS A 46 11.54 -0.81 -14.29
C LYS A 46 11.68 -0.07 -15.62
N ASN A 47 11.83 -0.78 -16.73
CA ASN A 47 11.92 -0.18 -18.06
C ASN A 47 10.62 0.50 -18.52
N LYS A 48 9.51 0.17 -17.89
CA LYS A 48 8.20 0.79 -18.15
C LYS A 48 7.93 2.00 -17.28
N ILE A 49 8.78 2.29 -16.32
CA ILE A 49 8.66 3.46 -15.43
C ILE A 49 9.50 4.58 -16.02
N LYS A 50 8.83 5.56 -16.64
CA LYS A 50 9.48 6.61 -17.43
C LYS A 50 9.77 7.90 -16.65
N ILE A 51 9.15 8.07 -15.49
CA ILE A 51 9.32 9.27 -14.66
C ILE A 51 10.39 8.99 -13.61
N PRO A 52 11.55 9.70 -13.61
CA PRO A 52 12.64 9.40 -12.68
C PRO A 52 12.25 9.48 -11.22
N ASP A 53 11.43 10.45 -10.82
CA ASP A 53 10.98 10.58 -9.43
C ASP A 53 10.14 9.39 -8.99
N ILE A 54 9.28 8.88 -9.88
CA ILE A 54 8.49 7.67 -9.61
C ILE A 54 9.42 6.45 -9.49
N LEU A 55 10.39 6.32 -10.40
CA LEU A 55 11.36 5.23 -10.36
C LEU A 55 12.13 5.21 -9.04
N ASN A 56 12.51 6.38 -8.53
CA ASN A 56 13.22 6.50 -7.27
C ASN A 56 12.36 6.13 -6.05
N MET A 57 11.04 6.24 -6.17
CA MET A 57 10.11 5.85 -5.11
C MET A 57 9.92 4.34 -5.01
N THR A 58 10.22 3.58 -6.07
CA THR A 58 9.99 2.14 -6.10
C THR A 58 11.17 1.40 -5.48
N ASN A 59 10.87 0.22 -4.91
CA ASN A 59 11.89 -0.66 -4.31
C ASN A 59 12.33 -1.73 -5.31
N TYR A 60 12.54 -1.35 -6.57
CA TYR A 60 12.77 -2.28 -7.67
C TYR A 60 14.07 -3.10 -7.56
N ASP A 61 15.00 -2.68 -6.71
CA ASP A 61 16.24 -3.43 -6.45
C ASP A 61 16.04 -4.59 -5.49
N ASN A 62 14.86 -4.72 -4.90
CA ASN A 62 14.58 -5.78 -3.94
C ASN A 62 14.06 -7.03 -4.67
N ASP A 63 14.79 -8.14 -4.53
CA ASP A 63 14.46 -9.41 -5.17
C ASP A 63 13.15 -10.05 -4.66
N SER A 64 12.62 -9.59 -3.54
CA SER A 64 11.35 -10.09 -3.02
C SER A 64 10.13 -9.67 -3.83
N PHE A 65 10.28 -8.62 -4.65
CA PHE A 65 9.19 -8.17 -5.51
C PHE A 65 8.98 -9.11 -6.69
N LYS A 66 7.73 -9.41 -6.98
CA LYS A 66 7.33 -10.14 -8.18
C LYS A 66 7.02 -9.17 -9.30
N TYR A 67 7.31 -9.59 -10.53
CA TYR A 67 7.02 -8.78 -11.70
C TYR A 67 5.64 -9.09 -12.26
N VAL A 68 4.99 -8.06 -12.76
CA VAL A 68 3.75 -8.21 -13.53
C VAL A 68 3.88 -7.45 -14.85
N LYS A 69 3.19 -7.96 -15.88
CA LYS A 69 3.22 -7.34 -17.21
C LYS A 69 2.22 -6.20 -17.35
N THR A 70 1.10 -6.29 -16.65
CA THR A 70 0.00 -5.32 -16.77
C THR A 70 -0.60 -5.00 -15.42
N THR A 71 -1.10 -3.78 -15.29
CA THR A 71 -1.87 -3.36 -14.12
C THR A 71 -3.13 -4.20 -13.94
N LYS A 72 -3.77 -4.60 -15.03
CA LYS A 72 -4.97 -5.45 -14.98
C LYS A 72 -4.70 -6.79 -14.29
N ALA A 73 -3.62 -7.46 -14.65
CA ALA A 73 -3.22 -8.72 -14.04
C ALA A 73 -2.88 -8.53 -12.55
N LEU A 74 -2.16 -7.47 -12.23
CA LEU A 74 -1.81 -7.13 -10.85
C LEU A 74 -3.06 -6.91 -10.01
N MET A 75 -4.00 -6.11 -10.49
CA MET A 75 -5.22 -5.79 -9.74
C MET A 75 -6.12 -7.01 -9.55
N LYS A 76 -6.15 -7.91 -10.53
CA LYS A 76 -6.86 -9.19 -10.40
C LYS A 76 -6.28 -10.04 -9.27
N ASN A 77 -4.96 -10.15 -9.21
CA ASN A 77 -4.27 -10.87 -8.15
C ASN A 77 -4.45 -10.19 -6.78
N PHE A 78 -4.39 -8.87 -6.77
CA PHE A 78 -4.59 -8.09 -5.55
C PHE A 78 -5.99 -8.28 -4.97
N LYS A 79 -7.02 -8.27 -5.81
CA LYS A 79 -8.40 -8.54 -5.36
C LYS A 79 -8.54 -9.91 -4.71
N LYS A 80 -7.89 -10.93 -5.25
CA LYS A 80 -7.87 -12.26 -4.64
C LYS A 80 -7.17 -12.25 -3.28
N PHE A 81 -6.08 -11.51 -3.17
CA PHE A 81 -5.31 -11.39 -1.93
C PHE A 81 -6.13 -10.74 -0.82
N ILE A 82 -6.81 -9.64 -1.10
CA ILE A 82 -7.56 -8.92 -0.07
C ILE A 82 -8.89 -9.58 0.31
N GLY A 83 -9.51 -10.33 -0.60
CA GLY A 83 -10.87 -10.82 -0.39
C GLY A 83 -11.84 -9.67 -0.16
N ASP A 84 -12.48 -9.66 1.00
CA ASP A 84 -13.38 -8.58 1.43
C ASP A 84 -12.82 -7.76 2.61
N LEU A 85 -11.53 -7.90 2.89
CA LEU A 85 -10.91 -7.19 4.01
C LEU A 85 -10.81 -5.68 3.73
N PRO A 86 -11.00 -4.86 4.77
CA PRO A 86 -10.87 -3.42 4.63
C PRO A 86 -9.40 -3.01 4.44
N LEU A 87 -9.19 -1.89 3.77
CA LEU A 87 -7.88 -1.32 3.50
C LEU A 87 -7.57 -0.21 4.49
N LEU A 88 -6.37 -0.23 5.03
CA LEU A 88 -5.79 0.88 5.77
C LEU A 88 -4.69 1.49 4.92
N ILE A 89 -4.83 2.77 4.61
CA ILE A 89 -3.87 3.52 3.80
C ILE A 89 -3.43 4.76 4.56
N ILE A 90 -2.24 5.26 4.22
CA ILE A 90 -1.86 6.61 4.60
C ILE A 90 -2.62 7.56 3.68
N ASP A 91 -3.14 8.65 4.22
CA ASP A 91 -3.84 9.67 3.45
C ASP A 91 -2.85 10.50 2.62
N ASN A 92 -2.17 9.82 1.71
CA ASN A 92 -1.30 10.46 0.73
C ASN A 92 -2.00 10.51 -0.62
N SER A 93 -1.53 11.40 -1.47
CA SER A 93 -2.17 11.65 -2.76
C SER A 93 -2.08 10.46 -3.72
N TYR A 94 -1.01 9.69 -3.67
CA TYR A 94 -0.76 8.64 -4.67
C TYR A 94 -1.67 7.43 -4.51
N THR A 95 -1.65 6.80 -3.34
CA THR A 95 -2.44 5.59 -3.10
C THR A 95 -3.92 5.89 -3.15
N ARG A 96 -4.34 6.95 -2.47
CA ARG A 96 -5.75 7.34 -2.41
C ARG A 96 -6.30 7.72 -3.78
N ASN A 97 -5.58 8.58 -4.51
CA ASN A 97 -6.01 9.00 -5.85
C ASN A 97 -6.11 7.82 -6.81
N TYR A 98 -5.15 6.91 -6.77
CA TYR A 98 -5.20 5.73 -7.62
C TYR A 98 -6.42 4.88 -7.32
N LEU A 99 -6.71 4.61 -6.04
CA LEU A 99 -7.87 3.82 -5.65
C LEU A 99 -9.18 4.50 -6.05
N GLU A 100 -9.29 5.81 -5.88
CA GLU A 100 -10.46 6.58 -6.29
C GLU A 100 -10.67 6.50 -7.81
N GLU A 101 -9.62 6.66 -8.61
CA GLU A 101 -9.70 6.54 -10.06
C GLU A 101 -10.06 5.12 -10.51
N PHE A 102 -9.46 4.11 -9.89
CA PHE A 102 -9.70 2.71 -10.22
C PHE A 102 -11.13 2.28 -9.89
N ASP A 103 -11.63 2.72 -8.74
CA ASP A 103 -12.92 2.32 -8.19
C ASP A 103 -14.08 3.18 -8.70
N ASN A 104 -13.77 4.24 -9.43
CA ASN A 104 -14.72 5.29 -9.82
C ASN A 104 -15.75 4.83 -10.87
N LYS A 105 -15.66 3.61 -11.35
CA LYS A 105 -16.43 3.25 -12.54
C LYS A 105 -17.76 2.56 -12.27
N LYS A 106 -18.14 2.19 -11.05
CA LYS A 106 -19.49 1.65 -10.77
C LYS A 106 -19.82 1.53 -9.28
N GLU A 107 -19.33 0.56 -8.59
CA GLU A 107 -19.55 0.35 -7.17
C GLU A 107 -18.21 0.19 -6.50
N SER A 108 -18.05 0.77 -5.34
CA SER A 108 -16.82 0.60 -4.58
C SER A 108 -16.61 -0.87 -4.25
N ILE A 109 -15.56 -1.44 -4.78
CA ILE A 109 -15.15 -2.82 -4.49
C ILE A 109 -14.20 -2.88 -3.29
N PHE A 110 -13.71 -1.72 -2.87
CA PHE A 110 -12.82 -1.63 -1.73
C PHE A 110 -13.54 -1.07 -0.51
N LYS A 111 -13.33 -1.71 0.62
CA LYS A 111 -13.75 -1.20 1.91
C LYS A 111 -12.57 -0.52 2.57
N TYR A 112 -12.77 0.67 3.08
CA TYR A 112 -11.74 1.37 3.82
C TYR A 112 -11.98 1.22 5.31
N LEU A 113 -10.90 1.16 6.07
CA LEU A 113 -11.00 1.36 7.52
C LEU A 113 -11.45 2.79 7.77
N ASN A 114 -12.31 2.97 8.77
CA ASN A 114 -12.78 4.30 9.16
C ASN A 114 -11.61 5.21 9.61
N LEU A 115 -10.47 4.61 9.88
CA LEU A 115 -9.27 5.33 10.24
C LEU A 115 -8.30 5.31 9.07
N VAL A 116 -8.27 6.42 8.34
CA VAL A 116 -7.20 6.71 7.40
C VAL A 116 -6.14 7.47 8.18
N MET A 117 -4.92 6.94 8.21
CA MET A 117 -3.84 7.59 8.95
C MET A 117 -3.34 8.80 8.17
N SER A 118 -3.42 10.01 8.75
CA SER A 118 -2.87 11.21 8.12
C SER A 118 -1.34 11.16 8.10
N ASP A 119 -0.73 11.90 7.16
CA ASP A 119 0.72 12.00 7.06
C ASP A 119 1.34 12.54 8.38
N ASP A 120 0.69 13.53 8.99
CA ASP A 120 1.16 14.11 10.25
C ASP A 120 1.18 13.08 11.38
N VAL A 121 0.15 12.27 11.49
CA VAL A 121 0.08 11.20 12.50
C VAL A 121 1.15 10.16 12.23
N PHE A 122 1.33 9.76 10.99
CA PHE A 122 2.35 8.79 10.62
C PHE A 122 3.76 9.31 10.93
N ASP A 123 4.09 10.53 10.53
CA ASP A 123 5.38 11.16 10.80
C ASP A 123 5.66 11.24 12.31
N ARG A 124 4.65 11.58 13.08
CA ARG A 124 4.76 11.62 14.54
C ARG A 124 5.08 10.25 15.13
N LEU A 125 4.45 9.19 14.62
CA LEU A 125 4.71 7.82 15.10
C LEU A 125 6.10 7.35 14.68
N VAL A 126 6.54 7.67 13.47
CA VAL A 126 7.91 7.37 13.01
C VAL A 126 8.93 8.00 13.94
N ASN A 127 8.74 9.26 14.31
CA ASN A 127 9.64 9.97 15.22
C ASN A 127 9.54 9.43 16.65
N LYS A 128 8.33 9.19 17.15
CA LYS A 128 8.09 8.69 18.50
C LYS A 128 8.78 7.36 18.76
N TYR A 129 8.75 6.45 17.80
CA TYR A 129 9.30 5.10 17.94
C TYR A 129 10.63 4.92 17.23
N ASN A 130 11.19 5.99 16.68
CA ASN A 130 12.49 5.98 15.97
C ASN A 130 12.55 4.89 14.88
N LEU A 131 11.53 4.83 14.03
CA LEU A 131 11.43 3.85 12.98
C LEU A 131 12.39 4.16 11.83
N GLU A 132 12.92 3.10 11.17
CA GLU A 132 13.86 3.25 10.08
C GLU A 132 13.16 3.66 8.78
N ALA A 133 13.50 4.84 8.24
CA ALA A 133 12.93 5.35 7.01
C ALA A 133 13.33 4.56 5.75
N SER A 134 14.32 3.65 5.84
CA SER A 134 14.73 2.81 4.73
C SER A 134 13.80 1.62 4.48
N ASN A 135 12.91 1.32 5.41
CA ASN A 135 11.93 0.24 5.24
C ASN A 135 10.82 0.66 4.27
N TYR A 136 10.13 -0.33 3.70
CA TYR A 136 8.94 -0.06 2.91
C TYR A 136 7.88 0.64 3.76
N LEU A 137 7.13 1.53 3.13
CA LEU A 137 6.09 2.29 3.81
C LEU A 137 5.10 1.40 4.57
N VAL A 138 4.69 0.29 3.96
CA VAL A 138 3.75 -0.65 4.61
C VAL A 138 4.36 -1.30 5.85
N ASP A 139 5.66 -1.59 5.83
CA ASP A 139 6.36 -2.16 7.00
C ASP A 139 6.49 -1.14 8.13
N LEU A 140 6.82 0.11 7.79
CA LEU A 140 6.86 1.20 8.77
C LEU A 140 5.49 1.43 9.41
N LEU A 141 4.45 1.43 8.58
CA LEU A 141 3.09 1.62 9.06
C LEU A 141 2.65 0.47 9.96
N TYR A 142 2.99 -0.76 9.61
CA TYR A 142 2.75 -1.92 10.46
C TYR A 142 3.45 -1.78 11.82
N GLU A 143 4.76 -1.45 11.82
CA GLU A 143 5.50 -1.25 13.06
C GLU A 143 4.89 -0.14 13.93
N ALA A 144 4.51 0.97 13.32
CA ALA A 144 3.88 2.08 14.02
C ALA A 144 2.57 1.63 14.69
N ILE A 145 1.76 0.89 13.97
CA ILE A 145 0.46 0.41 14.48
C ILE A 145 0.65 -0.54 15.66
N ILE A 146 1.50 -1.54 15.55
CA ILE A 146 1.68 -2.52 16.62
C ILE A 146 2.30 -1.89 17.89
N LYS A 147 3.11 -0.86 17.74
CA LYS A 147 3.68 -0.14 18.89
C LYS A 147 2.69 0.80 19.54
N GLU A 148 1.74 1.33 18.79
CA GLU A 148 0.73 2.27 19.31
C GLU A 148 -0.49 1.57 19.89
N ILE A 149 -0.79 0.37 19.45
CA ILE A 149 -1.85 -0.45 20.02
C ILE A 149 -1.41 -0.94 21.43
#